data_17a0b80eab51e455dadea82a176efa78
#
_entry.id   17a0b80eab51e455dadea82a176efa78
#
_cell.length_a   1.000
_cell.length_b   1.000
_cell.length_c   1.000
_cell.angle_alpha   90.00
_cell.angle_beta   90.00
_cell.angle_gamma   90.00
#
_symmetry.space_group_name_H-M   'P 1'
#
loop_
_entity.id
_entity.type
_entity.pdbx_description
1 polymer ?
#
loop_
_entity_poly.entity_id
_entity_poly.type
_entity_poly.pdbx_seq_one_letter_code
_entity_poly.pdbx_strand_id
1 'polypeptide(L)'
;MATTYIHPLKDAKASMIYTELGNGKKKKMHEAEGTTRAAYEVGDMPRDDMAVYAEEIHKKHPASRYEAFEVRVSFSPDELKADNKSDEQMAGEHSYKLCKKLSPNSMCYVTVHNDGKGGCVHAHCLVVNHDEVTGQTLRDNRRHFEVKDASDELAAEEGLSVIGTPKFERDRLKEGTTWDERRKECTSFEQRLGDKVQRARDSSKTLDEFKQHLHWAGVELMEQKRKGKDGEEHEAWCYKMEDIESPKHRKRRRKAKLLADDLTKASIE
;
A
#
# COMPACT_ATOMS: atom_id res chain seq x y z
N MET A 1 -4.98 8.21 10.94
CA MET A 1 -3.95 7.41 10.22
C MET A 1 -4.58 6.13 9.73
N ALA A 2 -4.59 5.90 8.41
CA ALA A 2 -5.18 4.69 7.83
C ALA A 2 -4.12 3.59 7.61
N THR A 3 -4.45 2.35 7.93
CA THR A 3 -3.65 1.17 7.60
C THR A 3 -4.40 0.31 6.61
N THR A 4 -3.70 -0.24 5.62
CA THR A 4 -4.31 -1.01 4.53
C THR A 4 -3.77 -2.43 4.44
N TYR A 5 -4.64 -3.34 4.04
CA TYR A 5 -4.30 -4.73 3.72
C TYR A 5 -5.11 -5.19 2.51
N ILE A 6 -4.50 -5.95 1.61
CA ILE A 6 -5.20 -6.54 0.45
C ILE A 6 -4.93 -8.03 0.38
N HIS A 7 -5.96 -8.82 0.07
CA HIS A 7 -5.83 -10.23 -0.23
C HIS A 7 -6.87 -10.69 -1.25
N PRO A 8 -6.57 -11.73 -2.02
CA PRO A 8 -7.52 -12.30 -2.98
C PRO A 8 -8.58 -13.16 -2.31
N LEU A 9 -9.78 -13.12 -2.84
CA LEU A 9 -10.95 -13.90 -2.42
C LEU A 9 -11.30 -14.96 -3.46
N LYS A 10 -11.53 -16.18 -3.00
CA LYS A 10 -12.03 -17.29 -3.83
C LYS A 10 -13.55 -17.40 -3.82
N ASP A 11 -14.19 -16.79 -2.82
CA ASP A 11 -15.64 -16.81 -2.60
C ASP A 11 -16.07 -15.42 -2.12
N ALA A 12 -16.52 -14.60 -3.07
CA ALA A 12 -16.97 -13.25 -2.81
C ALA A 12 -18.23 -13.23 -1.95
N LYS A 13 -19.15 -14.17 -2.20
CA LYS A 13 -20.41 -14.30 -1.46
C LYS A 13 -20.18 -14.62 0.01
N ALA A 14 -19.31 -15.58 0.31
CA ALA A 14 -18.96 -15.90 1.70
C ALA A 14 -18.31 -14.72 2.43
N SER A 15 -17.46 -13.94 1.72
CA SER A 15 -16.88 -12.73 2.27
C SER A 15 -17.93 -11.66 2.58
N MET A 16 -18.89 -11.44 1.68
CA MET A 16 -19.98 -10.46 1.89
C MET A 16 -20.88 -10.87 3.04
N ILE A 17 -21.26 -12.16 3.17
CA ILE A 17 -22.00 -12.67 4.31
C ILE A 17 -21.23 -12.47 5.62
N TYR A 18 -19.91 -12.69 5.59
CA TYR A 18 -19.06 -12.45 6.77
C TYR A 18 -19.02 -10.97 7.17
N THR A 19 -18.92 -10.07 6.23
CA THR A 19 -18.90 -8.63 6.53
C THR A 19 -20.27 -8.14 7.01
N GLU A 20 -21.36 -8.74 6.58
CA GLU A 20 -22.70 -8.40 7.02
C GLU A 20 -23.05 -8.97 8.41
N LEU A 21 -22.83 -10.26 8.61
CA LEU A 21 -23.35 -11.01 9.74
C LEU A 21 -22.26 -11.50 10.71
N GLY A 22 -21.00 -11.51 10.27
CA GLY A 22 -19.91 -12.14 11.01
C GLY A 22 -19.88 -13.66 10.84
N ASN A 23 -19.32 -14.34 11.83
CA ASN A 23 -19.24 -15.79 11.84
C ASN A 23 -19.73 -16.38 13.18
N GLY A 24 -19.96 -17.70 13.20
CA GLY A 24 -20.29 -18.46 14.41
C GLY A 24 -21.46 -17.88 15.20
N LYS A 25 -21.20 -17.49 16.45
CA LYS A 25 -22.23 -16.95 17.35
C LYS A 25 -22.79 -15.60 16.91
N LYS A 26 -21.92 -14.71 16.37
CA LYS A 26 -22.33 -13.38 15.86
C LYS A 26 -23.30 -13.53 14.69
N LYS A 27 -22.99 -14.39 13.73
CA LYS A 27 -23.87 -14.67 12.59
C LYS A 27 -25.26 -15.12 13.05
N LYS A 28 -25.32 -16.11 13.95
CA LYS A 28 -26.60 -16.62 14.48
C LYS A 28 -27.40 -15.54 15.22
N MET A 29 -26.73 -14.66 15.93
CA MET A 29 -27.38 -13.54 16.63
C MET A 29 -28.00 -12.58 15.62
N HIS A 30 -27.23 -12.11 14.64
CA HIS A 30 -27.72 -11.17 13.62
C HIS A 30 -28.82 -11.76 12.75
N GLU A 31 -28.75 -13.07 12.40
CA GLU A 31 -29.81 -13.76 11.68
C GLU A 31 -31.11 -13.85 12.51
N ALA A 32 -31.02 -14.12 13.83
CA ALA A 32 -32.17 -14.22 14.71
C ALA A 32 -32.81 -12.85 14.98
N GLU A 33 -32.02 -11.78 15.06
CA GLU A 33 -32.47 -10.43 15.38
C GLU A 33 -32.83 -9.60 14.15
N GLY A 34 -32.52 -10.08 12.94
CA GLY A 34 -32.68 -9.32 11.69
C GLY A 34 -31.77 -8.07 11.63
N THR A 35 -30.58 -8.15 12.23
CA THR A 35 -29.62 -7.06 12.33
C THR A 35 -28.36 -7.32 11.51
N THR A 36 -27.51 -6.33 11.36
CA THR A 36 -26.24 -6.41 10.63
C THR A 36 -25.10 -5.80 11.44
N ARG A 37 -23.87 -6.22 11.17
CA ARG A 37 -22.65 -5.58 11.69
C ARG A 37 -22.29 -4.30 10.93
N ALA A 38 -22.84 -4.10 9.74
CA ALA A 38 -22.52 -2.95 8.92
C ALA A 38 -23.01 -1.66 9.59
N ALA A 39 -22.07 -0.77 9.88
CA ALA A 39 -22.34 0.58 10.38
C ALA A 39 -22.67 1.54 9.22
N TYR A 40 -22.01 1.34 8.07
CA TYR A 40 -22.25 2.07 6.83
C TYR A 40 -21.90 1.20 5.62
N GLU A 41 -22.57 1.44 4.50
CA GLU A 41 -22.35 0.70 3.26
C GLU A 41 -22.43 1.61 2.04
N VAL A 42 -21.57 1.36 1.07
CA VAL A 42 -21.56 2.05 -0.23
C VAL A 42 -20.99 1.13 -1.32
N GLY A 43 -21.54 1.17 -2.51
CA GLY A 43 -21.07 0.34 -3.61
C GLY A 43 -21.69 0.71 -4.95
N ASP A 44 -21.22 0.07 -6.01
CA ASP A 44 -21.71 0.29 -7.38
C ASP A 44 -23.09 -0.34 -7.62
N MET A 45 -23.48 -1.30 -6.80
CA MET A 45 -24.79 -1.97 -6.84
C MET A 45 -25.18 -2.49 -5.44
N PRO A 46 -26.43 -2.93 -5.25
CA PRO A 46 -26.85 -3.56 -4.00
C PRO A 46 -25.99 -4.78 -3.63
N ARG A 47 -25.87 -5.06 -2.33
CA ARG A 47 -25.04 -6.14 -1.79
C ARG A 47 -25.32 -7.51 -2.43
N ASP A 48 -26.58 -7.91 -2.49
CA ASP A 48 -26.97 -9.23 -2.98
C ASP A 48 -26.62 -9.36 -4.48
N ASP A 49 -26.86 -8.32 -5.25
CA ASP A 49 -26.55 -8.26 -6.67
C ASP A 49 -25.02 -8.32 -6.89
N MET A 50 -24.23 -7.67 -6.05
CA MET A 50 -22.76 -7.70 -6.11
C MET A 50 -22.21 -9.11 -5.90
N ALA A 51 -22.77 -9.86 -4.95
CA ALA A 51 -22.36 -11.25 -4.70
C ALA A 51 -22.66 -12.16 -5.91
N VAL A 52 -23.85 -12.02 -6.50
CA VAL A 52 -24.25 -12.76 -7.70
C VAL A 52 -23.36 -12.37 -8.90
N TYR A 53 -23.17 -11.07 -9.08
CA TYR A 53 -22.34 -10.54 -10.17
C TYR A 53 -20.89 -11.08 -10.12
N ALA A 54 -20.25 -11.07 -8.93
CA ALA A 54 -18.88 -11.57 -8.78
C ALA A 54 -18.77 -13.06 -9.16
N GLU A 55 -19.75 -13.88 -8.74
CA GLU A 55 -19.82 -15.30 -9.08
C GLU A 55 -20.01 -15.50 -10.59
N GLU A 56 -20.90 -14.74 -11.24
CA GLU A 56 -21.15 -14.83 -12.68
C GLU A 56 -19.94 -14.43 -13.51
N ILE A 57 -19.24 -13.37 -13.14
CA ILE A 57 -18.01 -12.94 -13.78
C ILE A 57 -16.93 -14.02 -13.65
N HIS A 58 -16.78 -14.62 -12.47
CA HIS A 58 -15.81 -15.69 -12.27
C HIS A 58 -16.12 -16.92 -13.15
N LYS A 59 -17.38 -17.28 -13.31
CA LYS A 59 -17.81 -18.37 -14.23
C LYS A 59 -17.45 -18.08 -15.69
N LYS A 60 -17.47 -16.80 -16.10
CA LYS A 60 -17.06 -16.38 -17.46
C LYS A 60 -15.52 -16.38 -17.62
N HIS A 61 -14.77 -16.33 -16.52
CA HIS A 61 -13.31 -16.32 -16.52
C HIS A 61 -12.72 -17.50 -15.71
N PRO A 62 -12.92 -18.74 -16.11
CA PRO A 62 -12.57 -19.93 -15.32
C PRO A 62 -11.06 -20.11 -15.11
N ALA A 63 -10.22 -19.44 -15.89
CA ALA A 63 -8.77 -19.42 -15.68
C ALA A 63 -8.34 -18.52 -14.50
N SER A 64 -9.21 -17.65 -14.01
CA SER A 64 -8.95 -16.83 -12.85
C SER A 64 -8.98 -17.69 -11.57
N ARG A 65 -8.02 -17.46 -10.67
CA ARG A 65 -7.97 -18.16 -9.38
C ARG A 65 -8.88 -17.54 -8.33
N TYR A 66 -9.35 -16.31 -8.57
CA TYR A 66 -10.01 -15.48 -7.56
C TYR A 66 -11.23 -14.78 -8.18
N GLU A 67 -12.31 -14.69 -7.40
CA GLU A 67 -13.52 -13.98 -7.77
C GLU A 67 -13.37 -12.47 -7.54
N ALA A 68 -12.69 -12.09 -6.46
CA ALA A 68 -12.54 -10.71 -6.05
C ALA A 68 -11.25 -10.50 -5.26
N PHE A 69 -10.96 -9.24 -4.93
CA PHE A 69 -9.98 -8.84 -3.93
C PHE A 69 -10.68 -8.14 -2.77
N GLU A 70 -10.26 -8.43 -1.55
CA GLU A 70 -10.64 -7.66 -0.38
C GLU A 70 -9.54 -6.65 -0.03
N VAL A 71 -9.90 -5.37 0.03
CA VAL A 71 -9.07 -4.31 0.59
C VAL A 71 -9.66 -3.93 1.95
N ARG A 72 -8.86 -4.03 3.01
CA ARG A 72 -9.23 -3.51 4.33
C ARG A 72 -8.53 -2.20 4.57
N VAL A 73 -9.30 -1.25 5.10
CA VAL A 73 -8.80 0.06 5.52
C VAL A 73 -9.21 0.25 6.97
N SER A 74 -8.24 0.47 7.86
CA SER A 74 -8.52 0.70 9.29
C SER A 74 -8.01 2.08 9.67
N PHE A 75 -8.85 2.86 10.32
CA PHE A 75 -8.59 4.24 10.71
C PHE A 75 -8.23 4.33 12.20
N SER A 76 -7.41 5.31 12.54
CA SER A 76 -7.12 5.61 13.94
C SER A 76 -8.36 6.11 14.67
N PRO A 77 -8.66 5.64 15.90
CA PRO A 77 -9.76 6.17 16.70
C PRO A 77 -9.55 7.62 17.12
N ASP A 78 -8.33 8.16 16.99
CA ASP A 78 -8.04 9.59 17.20
C ASP A 78 -8.56 10.47 16.05
N GLU A 79 -8.81 9.88 14.88
CA GLU A 79 -9.26 10.58 13.67
C GLU A 79 -10.73 10.28 13.35
N LEU A 80 -11.10 8.98 13.28
CA LEU A 80 -12.47 8.57 13.03
C LEU A 80 -12.98 7.70 14.19
N LYS A 81 -14.10 8.11 14.79
CA LYS A 81 -14.68 7.48 15.97
C LYS A 81 -15.76 6.47 15.59
N ALA A 82 -15.73 5.32 16.23
CA ALA A 82 -16.63 4.20 15.96
C ALA A 82 -18.11 4.42 16.35
N ASP A 83 -18.40 5.46 17.13
CA ASP A 83 -19.73 5.84 17.58
C ASP A 83 -20.29 7.09 16.86
N ASN A 84 -19.57 7.57 15.82
CA ASN A 84 -19.91 8.76 15.05
C ASN A 84 -20.34 8.37 13.62
N LYS A 85 -21.59 8.58 13.30
CA LYS A 85 -22.17 8.26 11.98
C LYS A 85 -21.49 8.98 10.82
N SER A 86 -21.04 10.23 11.03
CA SER A 86 -20.31 10.99 10.03
C SER A 86 -18.93 10.40 9.75
N ASP A 87 -18.26 9.89 10.80
CA ASP A 87 -16.95 9.26 10.68
C ASP A 87 -17.06 7.87 10.02
N GLU A 88 -18.13 7.11 10.33
CA GLU A 88 -18.44 5.84 9.67
C GLU A 88 -18.69 6.05 8.17
N GLN A 89 -19.47 7.08 7.81
CA GLN A 89 -19.70 7.47 6.42
C GLN A 89 -18.39 7.89 5.74
N MET A 90 -17.61 8.77 6.37
CA MET A 90 -16.30 9.21 5.85
C MET A 90 -15.37 8.03 5.58
N ALA A 91 -15.31 7.06 6.50
CA ALA A 91 -14.53 5.83 6.32
C ALA A 91 -14.97 5.02 5.10
N GLY A 92 -16.29 4.91 4.88
CA GLY A 92 -16.86 4.22 3.72
C GLY A 92 -16.55 4.92 2.40
N GLU A 93 -16.78 6.24 2.34
CA GLU A 93 -16.53 7.03 1.14
C GLU A 93 -15.04 7.10 0.77
N HIS A 94 -14.15 7.27 1.76
CA HIS A 94 -12.70 7.17 1.57
C HIS A 94 -12.32 5.81 0.96
N SER A 95 -12.82 4.74 1.53
CA SER A 95 -12.49 3.38 1.11
C SER A 95 -13.05 3.06 -0.28
N TYR A 96 -14.23 3.58 -0.62
CA TYR A 96 -14.80 3.48 -1.97
C TYR A 96 -13.95 4.24 -3.00
N LYS A 97 -13.58 5.50 -2.71
CA LYS A 97 -12.68 6.30 -3.56
C LYS A 97 -11.34 5.59 -3.77
N LEU A 98 -10.79 4.98 -2.72
CA LEU A 98 -9.55 4.19 -2.81
C LEU A 98 -9.69 3.03 -3.80
N CYS A 99 -10.79 2.26 -3.71
CA CYS A 99 -11.06 1.16 -4.64
C CYS A 99 -11.19 1.65 -6.09
N LYS A 100 -11.90 2.75 -6.31
CA LYS A 100 -12.05 3.35 -7.64
C LYS A 100 -10.75 3.95 -8.17
N LYS A 101 -9.91 4.52 -7.32
CA LYS A 101 -8.55 4.99 -7.71
C LYS A 101 -7.65 3.84 -8.16
N LEU A 102 -7.75 2.68 -7.51
CA LEU A 102 -6.96 1.47 -7.82
C LEU A 102 -7.48 0.65 -9.00
N SER A 103 -8.79 0.63 -9.18
CA SER A 103 -9.49 -0.19 -10.17
C SER A 103 -10.75 0.54 -10.65
N PRO A 104 -10.61 1.60 -11.47
CA PRO A 104 -11.72 2.51 -11.81
C PRO A 104 -12.88 1.82 -12.53
N ASN A 105 -12.58 0.79 -13.30
CA ASN A 105 -13.54 0.08 -14.11
C ASN A 105 -14.06 -1.22 -13.46
N SER A 106 -13.64 -1.53 -12.22
CA SER A 106 -14.12 -2.73 -11.52
C SER A 106 -15.28 -2.37 -10.61
N MET A 107 -16.24 -3.27 -10.50
CA MET A 107 -17.33 -3.15 -9.53
C MET A 107 -16.80 -3.35 -8.13
N CYS A 108 -17.21 -2.48 -7.20
CA CYS A 108 -16.80 -2.59 -5.81
C CYS A 108 -17.95 -2.31 -4.84
N TYR A 109 -17.79 -2.90 -3.65
CA TYR A 109 -18.72 -2.75 -2.52
C TYR A 109 -17.94 -2.60 -1.21
N VAL A 110 -18.34 -1.66 -0.40
CA VAL A 110 -17.67 -1.33 0.87
C VAL A 110 -18.64 -1.50 2.03
N THR A 111 -18.22 -2.25 3.04
CA THR A 111 -18.92 -2.41 4.30
C THR A 111 -18.03 -1.86 5.42
N VAL A 112 -18.54 -0.91 6.17
CA VAL A 112 -17.85 -0.30 7.32
C VAL A 112 -18.31 -0.96 8.61
N HIS A 113 -17.36 -1.29 9.47
CA HIS A 113 -17.58 -1.79 10.81
C HIS A 113 -17.05 -0.81 11.86
N ASN A 114 -17.76 -0.74 12.97
CA ASN A 114 -17.36 0.05 14.14
C ASN A 114 -17.02 -0.85 15.37
N ASP A 115 -16.99 -2.17 15.18
CA ASP A 115 -16.70 -3.17 16.23
C ASP A 115 -15.22 -3.59 16.26
N GLY A 116 -14.32 -2.78 15.70
CA GLY A 116 -12.89 -3.06 15.66
C GLY A 116 -12.23 -3.05 17.04
N LYS A 117 -11.20 -3.87 17.22
CA LYS A 117 -10.41 -3.86 18.45
C LYS A 117 -9.79 -2.47 18.68
N GLY A 118 -9.93 -1.95 19.90
CA GLY A 118 -9.43 -0.62 20.27
C GLY A 118 -10.26 0.54 19.75
N GLY A 119 -11.53 0.31 19.35
CA GLY A 119 -12.44 1.37 18.90
C GLY A 119 -12.14 1.89 17.49
N CYS A 120 -11.43 1.13 16.68
CA CYS A 120 -11.11 1.51 15.30
C CYS A 120 -12.31 1.30 14.38
N VAL A 121 -12.67 2.32 13.61
CA VAL A 121 -13.51 2.18 12.41
C VAL A 121 -12.69 1.50 11.33
N HIS A 122 -13.26 0.50 10.67
CA HIS A 122 -12.58 -0.17 9.56
C HIS A 122 -13.55 -0.55 8.44
N ALA A 123 -13.06 -0.48 7.21
CA ALA A 123 -13.82 -0.83 6.03
C ALA A 123 -13.29 -2.12 5.40
N HIS A 124 -14.20 -2.95 4.95
CA HIS A 124 -13.98 -4.11 4.10
C HIS A 124 -14.48 -3.77 2.70
N CYS A 125 -13.58 -3.73 1.74
CA CYS A 125 -13.90 -3.36 0.36
C CYS A 125 -13.74 -4.59 -0.52
N LEU A 126 -14.82 -5.06 -1.09
CA LEU A 126 -14.80 -6.08 -2.12
C LEU A 126 -14.63 -5.40 -3.47
N VAL A 127 -13.61 -5.80 -4.24
CA VAL A 127 -13.36 -5.36 -5.62
C VAL A 127 -13.42 -6.58 -6.52
N VAL A 128 -14.40 -6.64 -7.43
CA VAL A 128 -14.57 -7.77 -8.34
C VAL A 128 -13.35 -7.87 -9.25
N ASN A 129 -12.85 -9.09 -9.45
CA ASN A 129 -11.64 -9.36 -10.21
C ASN A 129 -11.89 -9.28 -11.72
N HIS A 130 -12.42 -8.15 -12.18
CA HIS A 130 -12.77 -7.88 -13.56
C HIS A 130 -12.71 -6.39 -13.87
N ASP A 131 -12.15 -6.03 -14.99
CA ASP A 131 -12.18 -4.68 -15.56
C ASP A 131 -13.26 -4.64 -16.68
N GLU A 132 -14.33 -3.88 -16.46
CA GLU A 132 -15.49 -3.80 -17.35
C GLU A 132 -15.18 -3.25 -18.75
N VAL A 133 -14.13 -2.45 -18.88
CA VAL A 133 -13.73 -1.84 -20.14
C VAL A 133 -12.85 -2.77 -20.95
N THR A 134 -11.91 -3.44 -20.32
CA THR A 134 -10.95 -4.31 -21.02
C THR A 134 -11.39 -5.77 -21.06
N GLY A 135 -12.35 -6.18 -20.22
CA GLY A 135 -12.80 -7.56 -20.07
C GLY A 135 -11.76 -8.47 -19.41
N GLN A 136 -10.70 -7.93 -18.83
CA GLN A 136 -9.60 -8.68 -18.24
C GLN A 136 -9.70 -8.78 -16.72
N THR A 137 -9.07 -9.82 -16.18
CA THR A 137 -8.89 -9.93 -14.72
C THR A 137 -7.83 -8.93 -14.23
N LEU A 138 -7.98 -8.48 -12.99
CA LEU A 138 -7.04 -7.57 -12.34
C LEU A 138 -5.71 -8.29 -12.06
N ARG A 139 -4.63 -7.53 -12.10
CA ARG A 139 -3.30 -8.04 -11.70
C ARG A 139 -3.22 -8.13 -10.18
N ASP A 140 -2.73 -9.26 -9.65
CA ASP A 140 -2.55 -9.44 -8.20
C ASP A 140 -1.13 -9.09 -7.73
N ASN A 141 -0.18 -8.93 -8.65
CA ASN A 141 1.22 -8.74 -8.33
C ASN A 141 1.51 -7.33 -7.77
N ARG A 142 2.06 -7.27 -6.56
CA ARG A 142 2.47 -6.04 -5.84
C ARG A 142 1.34 -5.07 -5.47
N ARG A 143 0.10 -5.46 -5.53
CA ARG A 143 -1.02 -4.58 -5.21
C ARG A 143 -0.97 -3.99 -3.78
N HIS A 144 -0.37 -4.69 -2.82
CA HIS A 144 -0.21 -4.17 -1.45
C HIS A 144 0.58 -2.86 -1.37
N PHE A 145 1.58 -2.65 -2.26
CA PHE A 145 2.28 -1.37 -2.34
C PHE A 145 1.42 -0.30 -3.00
N GLU A 146 0.72 -0.65 -4.07
CA GLU A 146 -0.18 0.25 -4.78
C GLU A 146 -1.33 0.72 -3.89
N VAL A 147 -1.94 -0.20 -3.13
CA VAL A 147 -3.01 0.10 -2.17
C VAL A 147 -2.50 1.05 -1.09
N LYS A 148 -1.32 0.78 -0.51
CA LYS A 148 -0.74 1.65 0.50
C LYS A 148 -0.47 3.05 -0.04
N ASP A 149 0.20 3.13 -1.20
CA ASP A 149 0.57 4.41 -1.81
C ASP A 149 -0.67 5.25 -2.16
N ALA A 150 -1.70 4.61 -2.74
CA ALA A 150 -2.96 5.27 -3.08
C ALA A 150 -3.76 5.71 -1.83
N SER A 151 -3.73 4.89 -0.76
CA SER A 151 -4.37 5.22 0.51
C SER A 151 -3.68 6.39 1.21
N ASP A 152 -2.34 6.42 1.21
CA ASP A 152 -1.56 7.52 1.81
C ASP A 152 -1.84 8.84 1.07
N GLU A 153 -1.91 8.80 -0.27
CA GLU A 153 -2.20 9.96 -1.11
C GLU A 153 -3.62 10.50 -0.84
N LEU A 154 -4.62 9.61 -0.83
CA LEU A 154 -6.00 9.99 -0.56
C LEU A 154 -6.20 10.50 0.88
N ALA A 155 -5.55 9.87 1.86
CA ALA A 155 -5.58 10.31 3.25
C ALA A 155 -5.03 11.74 3.40
N ALA A 156 -3.93 12.06 2.71
CA ALA A 156 -3.37 13.41 2.71
C ALA A 156 -4.30 14.43 2.03
N GLU A 157 -4.96 14.06 0.91
CA GLU A 157 -5.96 14.90 0.23
C GLU A 157 -7.17 15.21 1.13
N GLU A 158 -7.57 14.27 1.99
CA GLU A 158 -8.71 14.38 2.91
C GLU A 158 -8.32 14.92 4.31
N GLY A 159 -7.06 15.30 4.51
CA GLY A 159 -6.56 15.85 5.78
C GLY A 159 -6.38 14.83 6.90
N LEU A 160 -6.37 13.54 6.57
CA LEU A 160 -6.04 12.46 7.51
C LEU A 160 -4.52 12.30 7.64
N SER A 161 -4.05 11.83 8.79
CA SER A 161 -2.63 11.61 9.01
C SER A 161 -2.12 10.38 8.27
N VAL A 162 -0.87 10.46 7.81
CA VAL A 162 -0.17 9.39 7.09
C VAL A 162 1.00 8.88 7.91
N ILE A 163 1.31 7.56 7.85
CA ILE A 163 2.44 6.97 8.56
C ILE A 163 3.73 7.16 7.77
N GLY A 164 4.63 7.95 8.32
CA GLY A 164 5.93 8.25 7.71
C GLY A 164 5.80 9.18 6.52
N THR A 165 6.84 9.29 5.72
CA THR A 165 6.79 10.09 4.48
C THR A 165 6.12 9.27 3.38
N PRO A 166 4.96 9.70 2.85
CA PRO A 166 4.28 9.01 1.76
C PRO A 166 5.19 8.88 0.53
N LYS A 167 4.98 7.84 -0.27
CA LYS A 167 5.79 7.61 -1.47
C LYS A 167 5.69 8.77 -2.46
N PHE A 168 4.50 9.35 -2.61
CA PHE A 168 4.30 10.48 -3.51
C PHE A 168 5.07 11.73 -3.08
N GLU A 169 5.28 11.96 -1.78
CA GLU A 169 6.16 13.02 -1.27
C GLU A 169 7.62 12.67 -1.47
N ARG A 170 8.00 11.41 -1.24
CA ARG A 170 9.36 10.92 -1.48
C ARG A 170 9.75 10.94 -2.95
N ASP A 171 8.81 10.63 -3.85
CA ASP A 171 9.01 10.68 -5.30
C ASP A 171 8.98 12.13 -5.83
N ARG A 172 8.49 13.08 -5.03
CA ARG A 172 8.55 14.55 -5.29
C ARG A 172 9.85 15.19 -4.80
N LEU A 173 10.87 14.42 -4.49
CA LEU A 173 12.16 15.00 -4.18
C LEU A 173 12.56 15.96 -5.29
N LYS A 174 12.75 17.22 -4.90
CA LYS A 174 13.25 18.24 -5.82
C LYS A 174 14.59 17.75 -6.35
N GLU A 175 14.81 17.87 -7.65
CA GLU A 175 16.13 17.65 -8.22
C GLU A 175 17.15 18.47 -7.44
N GLY A 176 18.26 17.85 -7.07
CA GLY A 176 19.32 18.47 -6.29
C GLY A 176 19.19 18.33 -4.76
N THR A 177 18.19 17.58 -4.25
CA THR A 177 18.09 17.35 -2.79
C THR A 177 19.29 16.56 -2.28
N THR A 178 20.05 17.15 -1.34
CA THR A 178 21.22 16.54 -0.72
C THR A 178 20.83 15.59 0.40
N TRP A 179 21.78 14.70 0.80
CA TRP A 179 21.56 13.79 1.91
C TRP A 179 21.37 14.53 3.25
N ASP A 180 22.10 15.60 3.47
CA ASP A 180 21.99 16.38 4.71
C ASP A 180 20.61 16.99 4.91
N GLU A 181 19.97 17.46 3.82
CA GLU A 181 18.62 18.00 3.85
C GLU A 181 17.60 16.90 4.15
N ARG A 182 17.77 15.73 3.53
CA ARG A 182 16.79 14.65 3.56
C ARG A 182 16.89 13.74 4.79
N ARG A 183 18.06 13.64 5.41
CA ARG A 183 18.37 12.68 6.48
C ARG A 183 17.31 12.62 7.59
N LYS A 184 16.75 13.79 7.97
CA LYS A 184 15.76 13.90 9.06
C LYS A 184 14.41 13.25 8.74
N GLU A 185 14.07 13.13 7.46
CA GLU A 185 12.81 12.56 6.98
C GLU A 185 12.89 11.04 6.75
N CYS A 186 14.08 10.48 6.84
CA CYS A 186 14.35 9.08 6.58
C CYS A 186 14.12 8.20 7.83
N THR A 187 13.76 6.93 7.58
CA THR A 187 13.71 5.93 8.65
C THR A 187 15.10 5.68 9.25
N SER A 188 15.18 5.14 10.48
CA SER A 188 16.44 4.83 11.15
C SER A 188 17.38 3.94 10.32
N PHE A 189 16.85 2.98 9.57
CA PHE A 189 17.63 2.18 8.63
C PHE A 189 18.19 3.03 7.49
N GLU A 190 17.38 3.89 6.87
CA GLU A 190 17.79 4.77 5.78
C GLU A 190 18.83 5.79 6.25
N GLN A 191 18.67 6.33 7.46
CA GLN A 191 19.65 7.24 8.07
C GLN A 191 21.02 6.56 8.21
N ARG A 192 21.07 5.36 8.78
CA ARG A 192 22.32 4.61 8.92
C ARG A 192 22.94 4.27 7.57
N LEU A 193 22.12 3.88 6.59
CA LEU A 193 22.58 3.55 5.25
C LEU A 193 23.13 4.79 4.52
N GLY A 194 22.37 5.86 4.49
CA GLY A 194 22.76 7.10 3.83
C GLY A 194 23.98 7.76 4.46
N ASP A 195 24.09 7.78 5.81
CA ASP A 195 25.26 8.28 6.52
C ASP A 195 26.54 7.52 6.13
N LYS A 196 26.45 6.21 5.95
CA LYS A 196 27.58 5.39 5.50
C LYS A 196 27.95 5.68 4.05
N VAL A 197 26.95 5.84 3.18
CA VAL A 197 27.16 6.17 1.77
C VAL A 197 27.78 7.55 1.63
N GLN A 198 27.25 8.56 2.35
CA GLN A 198 27.81 9.92 2.37
C GLN A 198 29.27 9.92 2.83
N ARG A 199 29.59 9.27 3.96
CA ARG A 199 30.98 9.17 4.44
C ARG A 199 31.90 8.50 3.44
N ALA A 200 31.45 7.41 2.79
CA ALA A 200 32.22 6.75 1.76
C ALA A 200 32.51 7.69 0.58
N ARG A 201 31.49 8.45 0.13
CA ARG A 201 31.64 9.47 -0.92
C ARG A 201 32.66 10.55 -0.52
N ASP A 202 32.45 11.16 0.65
CA ASP A 202 33.24 12.29 1.12
C ASP A 202 34.72 11.92 1.42
N SER A 203 34.97 10.63 1.66
CA SER A 203 36.33 10.11 1.91
C SER A 203 37.00 9.54 0.66
N SER A 204 36.37 9.60 -0.51
CA SER A 204 36.87 9.00 -1.74
C SER A 204 37.17 10.05 -2.80
N LYS A 205 38.25 9.84 -3.55
CA LYS A 205 38.64 10.66 -4.70
C LYS A 205 38.37 9.95 -6.03
N THR A 206 38.13 8.65 -5.99
CA THR A 206 37.88 7.81 -7.17
C THR A 206 36.69 6.88 -6.89
N LEU A 207 36.08 6.39 -7.97
CA LEU A 207 34.99 5.43 -7.87
C LEU A 207 35.43 4.11 -7.18
N ASP A 208 36.64 3.66 -7.42
CA ASP A 208 37.18 2.45 -6.81
C ASP A 208 37.38 2.62 -5.30
N GLU A 209 37.90 3.78 -4.86
CA GLU A 209 37.96 4.12 -3.42
C GLU A 209 36.58 4.18 -2.81
N PHE A 210 35.59 4.76 -3.48
CA PHE A 210 34.22 4.80 -3.02
C PHE A 210 33.62 3.38 -2.83
N LYS A 211 33.78 2.50 -3.83
CA LYS A 211 33.36 1.10 -3.75
C LYS A 211 34.03 0.37 -2.59
N GLN A 212 35.31 0.63 -2.36
CA GLN A 212 36.08 0.03 -1.27
C GLN A 212 35.63 0.55 0.10
N HIS A 213 35.37 1.85 0.27
CA HIS A 213 34.86 2.42 1.50
C HIS A 213 33.44 1.92 1.82
N LEU A 214 32.56 1.76 0.82
CA LEU A 214 31.25 1.13 0.99
C LEU A 214 31.38 -0.31 1.51
N HIS A 215 32.30 -1.07 0.91
CA HIS A 215 32.54 -2.44 1.33
C HIS A 215 32.98 -2.52 2.80
N TRP A 216 33.93 -1.69 3.22
CA TRP A 216 34.39 -1.62 4.62
C TRP A 216 33.29 -1.15 5.57
N ALA A 217 32.36 -0.30 5.12
CA ALA A 217 31.19 0.12 5.87
C ALA A 217 30.08 -0.95 5.95
N GLY A 218 30.25 -2.11 5.28
CA GLY A 218 29.25 -3.18 5.20
C GLY A 218 28.06 -2.85 4.31
N VAL A 219 28.28 -1.96 3.31
CA VAL A 219 27.31 -1.57 2.29
C VAL A 219 27.68 -2.20 0.95
N GLU A 220 26.76 -2.96 0.37
CA GLU A 220 26.89 -3.54 -0.95
C GLU A 220 26.28 -2.60 -1.98
N LEU A 221 27.09 -2.14 -2.95
CA LEU A 221 26.63 -1.38 -4.11
C LEU A 221 26.13 -2.34 -5.20
N MET A 222 24.91 -2.12 -5.64
CA MET A 222 24.29 -2.89 -6.72
C MET A 222 24.02 -1.98 -7.91
N GLU A 223 24.59 -2.31 -9.04
CA GLU A 223 24.33 -1.63 -10.31
C GLU A 223 23.13 -2.29 -11.01
N GLN A 224 22.13 -1.51 -11.37
CA GLN A 224 20.91 -1.99 -12.01
C GLN A 224 20.75 -1.32 -13.37
N LYS A 225 20.69 -2.14 -14.43
CA LYS A 225 20.32 -1.67 -15.77
C LYS A 225 18.82 -1.87 -15.97
N ARG A 226 18.12 -0.85 -16.45
CA ARG A 226 16.68 -0.90 -16.74
C ARG A 226 16.40 -0.22 -18.06
N LYS A 227 15.58 -0.83 -18.90
CA LYS A 227 15.00 -0.13 -20.04
C LYS A 227 13.92 0.82 -19.56
N GLY A 228 14.07 2.10 -19.90
CA GLY A 228 13.05 3.12 -19.69
C GLY A 228 11.84 2.92 -20.60
N LYS A 229 10.79 3.72 -20.40
CA LYS A 229 9.63 3.75 -21.31
C LYS A 229 9.97 4.28 -22.71
N ASP A 230 11.06 5.03 -22.81
CA ASP A 230 11.70 5.55 -24.01
C ASP A 230 12.50 4.49 -24.80
N GLY A 231 12.68 3.29 -24.24
CA GLY A 231 13.47 2.20 -24.82
C GLY A 231 14.97 2.29 -24.52
N GLU A 232 15.44 3.35 -23.87
CA GLU A 232 16.83 3.54 -23.50
C GLU A 232 17.23 2.77 -22.23
N GLU A 233 18.50 2.35 -22.14
CA GLU A 233 19.02 1.70 -20.93
C GLU A 233 19.45 2.76 -19.92
N HIS A 234 18.79 2.78 -18.77
CA HIS A 234 19.15 3.62 -17.63
C HIS A 234 19.89 2.79 -16.59
N GLU A 235 21.05 3.27 -16.18
CA GLU A 235 21.78 2.68 -15.06
C GLU A 235 21.39 3.39 -13.75
N ALA A 236 21.13 2.60 -12.73
CA ALA A 236 20.78 3.11 -11.42
C ALA A 236 21.49 2.33 -10.31
N TRP A 237 21.96 3.03 -9.29
CA TRP A 237 22.55 2.43 -8.12
C TRP A 237 21.51 2.11 -7.04
N CYS A 238 21.78 1.01 -6.35
CA CYS A 238 21.03 0.56 -5.20
C CYS A 238 22.00 0.13 -4.10
N TYR A 239 21.86 0.65 -2.92
CA TYR A 239 22.67 0.29 -1.76
C TYR A 239 21.96 -0.76 -0.93
N LYS A 240 22.69 -1.76 -0.43
CA LYS A 240 22.17 -2.85 0.37
C LYS A 240 23.02 -3.04 1.62
N MET A 241 22.37 -3.13 2.77
CA MET A 241 23.01 -3.25 4.08
C MET A 241 22.16 -4.12 5.00
N GLU A 242 22.78 -4.73 6.00
CA GLU A 242 22.07 -5.43 7.06
C GLU A 242 21.27 -4.45 7.92
N ASP A 243 20.00 -4.80 8.16
CA ASP A 243 19.14 -4.06 9.07
C ASP A 243 19.23 -4.68 10.48
N ILE A 244 20.08 -4.09 11.30
CA ILE A 244 20.34 -4.55 12.68
C ILE A 244 19.14 -4.38 13.63
N GLU A 245 18.16 -3.55 13.29
CA GLU A 245 16.93 -3.39 14.06
C GLU A 245 15.88 -4.43 13.67
N SER A 246 16.07 -5.12 12.55
CA SER A 246 15.20 -6.22 12.16
C SER A 246 15.47 -7.45 13.04
N PRO A 247 14.45 -8.07 13.65
CA PRO A 247 14.62 -9.27 14.51
C PRO A 247 15.32 -10.45 13.81
N LYS A 248 15.35 -10.46 12.48
CA LYS A 248 15.98 -11.51 11.64
C LYS A 248 17.25 -11.02 10.95
N HIS A 249 17.78 -9.84 11.32
CA HIS A 249 18.98 -9.25 10.72
C HIS A 249 19.01 -9.34 9.18
N ARG A 250 17.86 -9.01 8.53
CA ARG A 250 17.73 -9.14 7.08
C ARG A 250 18.46 -8.03 6.36
N LYS A 251 19.16 -8.36 5.27
CA LYS A 251 19.70 -7.37 4.37
C LYS A 251 18.55 -6.62 3.66
N ARG A 252 18.53 -5.31 3.77
CA ARG A 252 17.59 -4.41 3.08
C ARG A 252 18.32 -3.57 2.05
N ARG A 253 17.61 -3.12 1.03
CA ARG A 253 18.15 -2.31 -0.06
C ARG A 253 17.34 -1.03 -0.23
N ARG A 254 18.03 0.03 -0.70
CA ARG A 254 17.43 1.28 -1.13
C ARG A 254 18.07 1.75 -2.42
N LYS A 255 17.25 2.27 -3.35
CA LYS A 255 17.76 2.95 -4.54
C LYS A 255 18.46 4.24 -4.11
N ALA A 256 19.57 4.56 -4.73
CA ALA A 256 20.33 5.79 -4.48
C ALA A 256 19.43 7.03 -4.59
N LYS A 257 18.67 7.16 -5.67
CA LYS A 257 17.70 8.25 -5.90
C LYS A 257 16.62 8.39 -4.81
N LEU A 258 16.33 7.35 -4.04
CA LEU A 258 15.38 7.42 -2.92
C LEU A 258 16.05 7.81 -1.59
N LEU A 259 17.37 7.83 -1.53
CA LEU A 259 18.12 8.39 -0.43
C LEU A 259 18.31 9.89 -0.67
N ALA A 260 19.07 10.27 -1.68
CA ALA A 260 19.29 11.65 -2.10
C ALA A 260 19.88 11.70 -3.50
N ASP A 261 19.80 12.85 -4.18
CA ASP A 261 20.35 13.01 -5.52
C ASP A 261 21.88 13.01 -5.53
N ASP A 262 22.50 13.59 -4.50
CA ASP A 262 23.95 13.62 -4.33
C ASP A 262 24.58 12.26 -3.95
N LEU A 263 23.76 11.24 -3.73
CA LEU A 263 24.18 9.85 -3.53
C LEU A 263 23.92 8.96 -4.75
N THR A 264 23.52 9.53 -5.88
CA THR A 264 23.29 8.80 -7.13
C THR A 264 24.58 8.55 -7.91
N LYS A 265 24.51 7.64 -8.90
CA LYS A 265 25.61 7.38 -9.82
C LYS A 265 26.10 8.67 -10.49
N ALA A 266 25.16 9.43 -11.08
CA ALA A 266 25.45 10.66 -11.81
C ALA A 266 26.11 11.77 -10.98
N SER A 267 25.96 11.74 -9.66
CA SER A 267 26.54 12.74 -8.76
C SER A 267 27.87 12.31 -8.15
N ILE A 268 28.19 11.01 -8.19
CA ILE A 268 29.42 10.46 -7.58
C ILE A 268 30.49 10.14 -8.65
N GLU A 269 30.12 9.83 -9.89
CA GLU A 269 31.01 9.70 -11.04
C GLU A 269 31.40 11.07 -11.63
#